data_c06d46dfef26d40497ea57f866f1d01f
#
_entry.id   c06d46dfef26d40497ea57f866f1d01f
#
_cell.length_a   1.000
_cell.length_b   1.000
_cell.length_c   1.000
_cell.angle_alpha   90.00
_cell.angle_beta   90.00
_cell.angle_gamma   90.00
#
_symmetry.space_group_name_H-M   'P 1'
#
loop_
_entity.id
_entity.type
_entity.pdbx_description
1 polymer ?
#
loop_
_entity_poly.entity_id
_entity_poly.type
_entity_poly.pdbx_seq_one_letter_code
_entity_poly.pdbx_strand_id
1 'polypeptide(L)'
;VRSRRQRQMCIRDRYSRKLGISSQMRENLTIALGSFSATLQEMVNAFAIFANQGNRTEPIYVLEVSDQSGRILESSQTQTTNIISKETAFLISDVLQDVVRRGTGWRARALGRPSAGKTGTTNDNLDAWYIGFIPQLLTGVYVGFDQPRSMGLHESGSRAAAPVWVEFMKNAVANLPTQQFPQPPGIVSVKIHQSGRRAGPCDLQDEIQEEHYKTGTEPQLDMLLNPNCSDTITESADTNEKEPEL
;
A
#
# COMPACT_ATOMS: atom_id res chain seq x y z
N VAL A 1 10.44 17.40 -28.22
CA VAL A 1 9.61 16.29 -27.71
C VAL A 1 10.40 15.60 -26.59
N ARG A 2 9.85 15.57 -25.36
CA ARG A 2 10.49 14.90 -24.22
C ARG A 2 10.54 13.39 -24.47
N SER A 3 11.68 12.75 -24.19
CA SER A 3 11.81 11.29 -24.27
C SER A 3 10.88 10.59 -23.27
N ARG A 4 10.59 9.29 -23.46
CA ARG A 4 9.79 8.49 -22.53
C ARG A 4 10.35 8.55 -21.10
N ARG A 5 11.68 8.49 -20.96
CA ARG A 5 12.38 8.61 -19.66
C ARG A 5 12.13 9.97 -19.00
N GLN A 6 12.26 11.08 -19.72
CA GLN A 6 11.99 12.42 -19.19
C GLN A 6 10.52 12.59 -18.75
N ARG A 7 9.56 12.00 -19.49
CA ARG A 7 8.14 12.02 -19.09
C ARG A 7 7.91 11.26 -17.77
N GLN A 8 8.50 10.08 -17.61
CA GLN A 8 8.40 9.29 -16.38
C GLN A 8 9.00 10.04 -15.18
N MET A 9 10.15 10.68 -15.34
CA MET A 9 10.78 11.49 -14.29
C MET A 9 9.88 12.66 -13.88
N CYS A 10 9.33 13.40 -14.84
CA CYS A 10 8.42 14.52 -14.53
C CYS A 10 7.12 14.09 -13.82
N ILE A 11 6.57 12.92 -14.17
CA ILE A 11 5.37 12.37 -13.51
C ILE A 11 5.70 12.05 -12.06
N ARG A 12 6.79 11.34 -11.81
CA ARG A 12 7.25 10.97 -10.47
C ARG A 12 7.48 12.20 -9.59
N ASP A 13 8.28 13.16 -10.04
CA ASP A 13 8.61 14.37 -9.27
C ASP A 13 7.34 15.16 -8.92
N ARG A 14 6.41 15.25 -9.87
CA ARG A 14 5.12 15.87 -9.63
C ARG A 14 4.31 15.16 -8.55
N TYR A 15 4.27 13.82 -8.57
CA TYR A 15 3.54 13.07 -7.54
C TYR A 15 4.23 13.12 -6.20
N SER A 16 5.56 13.00 -6.12
CA SER A 16 6.31 13.13 -4.87
C SER A 16 6.05 14.48 -4.19
N ARG A 17 6.08 15.57 -4.97
CA ARG A 17 5.74 16.91 -4.43
C ARG A 17 4.29 17.01 -4.00
N LYS A 18 3.34 16.44 -4.75
CA LYS A 18 1.93 16.38 -4.34
C LYS A 18 1.74 15.59 -3.03
N LEU A 19 2.51 14.54 -2.82
CA LEU A 19 2.52 13.76 -1.59
C LEU A 19 3.24 14.48 -0.43
N GLY A 20 3.80 15.68 -0.67
CA GLY A 20 4.38 16.51 0.38
C GLY A 20 5.88 16.29 0.60
N ILE A 21 6.56 15.57 -0.29
CA ILE A 21 8.02 15.42 -0.22
C ILE A 21 8.65 16.68 -0.80
N SER A 22 9.27 17.49 0.06
CA SER A 22 9.93 18.74 -0.29
C SER A 22 11.44 18.57 -0.50
N SER A 23 12.02 17.52 0.06
CA SER A 23 13.44 17.18 -0.07
C SER A 23 13.88 17.13 -1.54
N GLN A 24 15.13 17.55 -1.79
CA GLN A 24 15.67 17.64 -3.15
C GLN A 24 15.86 16.26 -3.75
N MET A 25 15.15 15.98 -4.82
CA MET A 25 15.28 14.74 -5.59
C MET A 25 16.19 14.95 -6.79
N ARG A 26 17.20 14.12 -6.95
CA ARG A 26 18.06 14.12 -8.15
C ARG A 26 17.28 13.55 -9.34
N GLU A 27 17.44 14.14 -10.52
CA GLU A 27 16.78 13.71 -11.75
C GLU A 27 17.44 12.45 -12.35
N ASN A 28 17.34 11.31 -11.65
CA ASN A 28 17.81 10.02 -12.14
C ASN A 28 16.78 8.91 -11.97
N LEU A 29 16.93 7.79 -12.66
CA LEU A 29 15.99 6.67 -12.60
C LEU A 29 16.07 5.88 -11.29
N THR A 30 17.18 5.96 -10.56
CA THR A 30 17.40 5.23 -9.31
C THR A 30 16.51 5.70 -8.17
N ILE A 31 15.90 6.88 -8.29
CA ILE A 31 14.85 7.37 -7.38
C ILE A 31 13.66 6.41 -7.28
N ALA A 32 13.32 5.68 -8.35
CA ALA A 32 12.28 4.66 -8.30
C ALA A 32 12.60 3.54 -7.28
N LEU A 33 13.87 3.39 -6.95
CA LEU A 33 14.39 2.47 -5.94
C LEU A 33 14.67 3.15 -4.59
N GLY A 34 14.27 4.43 -4.43
CA GLY A 34 14.44 5.16 -3.17
C GLY A 34 15.79 5.83 -2.97
N SER A 35 16.56 6.10 -4.04
CA SER A 35 17.89 6.71 -3.94
C SER A 35 17.86 8.23 -3.71
N PHE A 36 17.10 8.70 -2.75
CA PHE A 36 17.10 10.11 -2.31
C PHE A 36 16.93 10.19 -0.80
N SER A 37 17.36 11.29 -0.21
CA SER A 37 17.18 11.54 1.21
C SER A 37 15.86 12.27 1.45
N ALA A 38 15.08 11.77 2.41
CA ALA A 38 13.87 12.40 2.90
C ALA A 38 13.84 12.31 4.42
N THR A 39 13.15 13.21 5.08
CA THR A 39 12.93 13.13 6.51
C THR A 39 11.90 12.06 6.83
N LEU A 40 11.95 11.49 8.05
CA LEU A 40 10.94 10.54 8.52
C LEU A 40 9.55 11.17 8.47
N GLN A 41 9.44 12.44 8.82
CA GLN A 41 8.19 13.20 8.79
C GLN A 41 7.62 13.30 7.37
N GLU A 42 8.42 13.65 6.37
CA GLU A 42 7.96 13.71 4.97
C GLU A 42 7.41 12.37 4.51
N MET A 43 8.12 11.28 4.83
CA MET A 43 7.70 9.93 4.46
C MET A 43 6.42 9.51 5.19
N VAL A 44 6.31 9.77 6.49
CA VAL A 44 5.10 9.51 7.28
C VAL A 44 3.90 10.28 6.71
N ASN A 45 4.08 11.57 6.41
CA ASN A 45 3.03 12.40 5.82
C ASN A 45 2.60 11.91 4.42
N ALA A 46 3.55 11.46 3.60
CA ALA A 46 3.23 10.89 2.29
C ALA A 46 2.41 9.59 2.40
N PHE A 47 2.77 8.71 3.32
CA PHE A 47 2.02 7.48 3.58
C PHE A 47 0.66 7.76 4.23
N ALA A 48 0.53 8.81 5.03
CA ALA A 48 -0.73 9.21 5.63
C ALA A 48 -1.82 9.50 4.59
N ILE A 49 -1.45 9.95 3.38
CA ILE A 49 -2.40 10.18 2.29
C ILE A 49 -3.09 8.86 1.88
N PHE A 50 -2.36 7.75 1.82
CA PHE A 50 -2.93 6.45 1.51
C PHE A 50 -3.81 5.94 2.65
N ALA A 51 -3.36 6.05 3.90
CA ALA A 51 -4.14 5.70 5.09
C ALA A 51 -5.42 6.53 5.23
N ASN A 52 -5.38 7.81 4.81
CA ASN A 52 -6.47 8.77 4.87
C ASN A 52 -7.27 8.88 3.56
N GLN A 53 -7.44 7.78 2.85
CA GLN A 53 -8.28 7.67 1.64
C GLN A 53 -7.97 8.75 0.56
N GLY A 54 -6.71 9.08 0.38
CA GLY A 54 -6.25 10.02 -0.64
C GLY A 54 -6.19 11.48 -0.20
N ASN A 55 -6.46 11.77 1.07
CA ASN A 55 -6.45 13.11 1.62
C ASN A 55 -5.16 13.39 2.37
N ARG A 56 -4.52 14.50 2.03
CA ARG A 56 -3.39 15.06 2.77
C ARG A 56 -3.91 15.93 3.90
N THR A 57 -3.37 15.73 5.08
CA THR A 57 -3.60 16.59 6.25
C THR A 57 -2.28 17.23 6.64
N GLU A 58 -2.28 18.54 6.89
CA GLU A 58 -1.09 19.23 7.36
C GLU A 58 -0.79 18.83 8.80
N PRO A 59 0.50 18.61 9.15
CA PRO A 59 0.89 18.25 10.51
C PRO A 59 0.54 19.37 11.50
N ILE A 60 -0.04 19.01 12.63
CA ILE A 60 -0.34 19.92 13.73
C ILE A 60 0.60 19.55 14.88
N TYR A 61 1.41 20.50 15.34
CA TYR A 61 2.35 20.32 16.46
C TYR A 61 1.81 20.92 17.76
N VAL A 62 1.00 21.99 17.66
CA VAL A 62 0.36 22.65 18.78
C VAL A 62 -1.14 22.65 18.50
N LEU A 63 -1.90 21.93 19.30
CA LEU A 63 -3.36 21.86 19.16
C LEU A 63 -4.02 23.13 19.66
N GLU A 64 -3.58 23.61 20.81
CA GLU A 64 -4.18 24.76 21.50
C GLU A 64 -3.16 25.47 22.36
N VAL A 65 -3.28 26.77 22.44
CA VAL A 65 -2.56 27.62 23.41
C VAL A 65 -3.60 28.31 24.28
N SER A 66 -3.53 28.13 25.59
CA SER A 66 -4.40 28.81 26.56
C SER A 66 -3.60 29.59 27.59
N ASP A 67 -4.21 30.67 28.13
CA ASP A 67 -3.61 31.44 29.23
C ASP A 67 -3.85 30.74 30.59
N GLN A 68 -3.32 31.33 31.65
CA GLN A 68 -3.44 30.78 33.01
C GLN A 68 -4.91 30.72 33.51
N SER A 69 -5.81 31.50 32.92
CA SER A 69 -7.24 31.49 33.26
C SER A 69 -8.01 30.41 32.49
N GLY A 70 -7.36 29.66 31.59
CA GLY A 70 -7.99 28.66 30.72
C GLY A 70 -8.63 29.26 29.45
N ARG A 71 -8.44 30.58 29.17
CA ARG A 71 -8.92 31.18 27.94
C ARG A 71 -8.06 30.75 26.78
N ILE A 72 -8.67 30.20 25.74
CA ILE A 72 -8.01 29.81 24.50
C ILE A 72 -7.51 31.06 23.76
N LEU A 73 -6.20 31.14 23.54
CA LEU A 73 -5.52 32.22 22.80
C LEU A 73 -5.41 31.85 21.32
N GLU A 74 -5.10 30.57 21.04
CA GLU A 74 -4.94 30.05 19.68
C GLU A 74 -5.36 28.58 19.65
N SER A 75 -6.01 28.15 18.58
CA SER A 75 -6.33 26.75 18.33
C SER A 75 -6.07 26.38 16.87
N SER A 76 -5.41 25.24 16.65
CA SER A 76 -5.15 24.72 15.32
C SER A 76 -6.35 23.93 14.82
N GLN A 77 -6.68 24.13 13.55
CA GLN A 77 -7.71 23.34 12.88
C GLN A 77 -7.08 22.44 11.82
N THR A 78 -7.61 21.23 11.71
CA THR A 78 -7.17 20.27 10.69
C THR A 78 -7.53 20.80 9.30
N GLN A 79 -6.52 21.06 8.47
CA GLN A 79 -6.69 21.37 7.05
C GLN A 79 -6.44 20.12 6.21
N THR A 80 -7.42 19.77 5.38
CA THR A 80 -7.37 18.56 4.56
C THR A 80 -7.54 18.92 3.09
N THR A 81 -6.67 18.38 2.23
CA THR A 81 -6.72 18.56 0.78
C THR A 81 -6.71 17.21 0.09
N ASN A 82 -7.63 16.98 -0.86
CA ASN A 82 -7.63 15.75 -1.64
C ASN A 82 -6.50 15.77 -2.67
N ILE A 83 -5.64 14.75 -2.65
CA ILE A 83 -4.45 14.61 -3.50
C ILE A 83 -4.63 13.55 -4.58
N ILE A 84 -5.23 12.41 -4.21
CA ILE A 84 -5.52 11.28 -5.09
C ILE A 84 -6.92 10.75 -4.80
N SER A 85 -7.50 10.02 -5.74
CA SER A 85 -8.83 9.42 -5.53
C SER A 85 -8.79 8.32 -4.45
N LYS A 86 -9.94 8.08 -3.81
CA LYS A 86 -10.10 7.03 -2.78
C LYS A 86 -9.75 5.64 -3.32
N GLU A 87 -10.12 5.37 -4.56
CA GLU A 87 -9.82 4.10 -5.25
C GLU A 87 -8.31 3.92 -5.42
N THR A 88 -7.59 4.99 -5.81
CA THR A 88 -6.13 4.94 -5.94
C THR A 88 -5.46 4.73 -4.59
N ALA A 89 -5.92 5.43 -3.54
CA ALA A 89 -5.40 5.27 -2.19
C ALA A 89 -5.65 3.85 -1.66
N PHE A 90 -6.84 3.29 -1.92
CA PHE A 90 -7.18 1.92 -1.54
C PHE A 90 -6.28 0.90 -2.23
N LEU A 91 -6.11 0.98 -3.56
CA LEU A 91 -5.25 0.05 -4.30
C LEU A 91 -3.79 0.08 -3.83
N ILE A 92 -3.26 1.27 -3.52
CA ILE A 92 -1.91 1.37 -2.93
C ILE A 92 -1.88 0.75 -1.54
N SER A 93 -2.88 1.00 -0.70
CA SER A 93 -2.98 0.40 0.64
C SER A 93 -3.11 -1.12 0.56
N ASP A 94 -3.82 -1.65 -0.42
CA ASP A 94 -3.97 -3.09 -0.64
C ASP A 94 -2.64 -3.74 -1.04
N VAL A 95 -1.90 -3.16 -1.98
CA VAL A 95 -0.52 -3.59 -2.31
C VAL A 95 0.39 -3.53 -1.07
N LEU A 96 0.24 -2.50 -0.22
CA LEU A 96 1.01 -2.38 1.03
C LEU A 96 0.57 -3.41 2.10
N GLN A 97 -0.67 -3.86 2.09
CA GLN A 97 -1.12 -5.01 2.90
C GLN A 97 -0.43 -6.31 2.43
N ASP A 98 -0.26 -6.49 1.12
CA ASP A 98 0.44 -7.64 0.58
C ASP A 98 1.92 -7.68 0.94
N VAL A 99 2.57 -6.52 1.04
CA VAL A 99 3.94 -6.44 1.60
C VAL A 99 3.99 -7.03 3.02
N VAL A 100 2.93 -6.86 3.82
CA VAL A 100 2.82 -7.45 5.15
C VAL A 100 2.40 -8.93 5.08
N ARG A 101 1.43 -9.26 4.23
CA ARG A 101 0.89 -10.64 4.13
C ARG A 101 1.92 -11.63 3.60
N ARG A 102 2.62 -11.27 2.53
CA ARG A 102 3.49 -12.17 1.73
C ARG A 102 4.84 -11.56 1.31
N GLY A 103 5.13 -10.30 1.68
CA GLY A 103 6.35 -9.59 1.29
C GLY A 103 7.33 -9.34 2.43
N THR A 104 8.20 -8.36 2.22
CA THR A 104 9.29 -8.00 3.14
C THR A 104 8.84 -7.47 4.49
N GLY A 105 7.57 -7.02 4.60
CA GLY A 105 6.94 -6.53 5.83
C GLY A 105 6.32 -7.61 6.72
N TRP A 106 6.52 -8.90 6.42
CA TRP A 106 5.86 -10.02 7.08
C TRP A 106 5.93 -10.03 8.62
N ARG A 107 6.95 -9.40 9.21
CA ARG A 107 7.09 -9.29 10.67
C ARG A 107 5.97 -8.45 11.31
N ALA A 108 5.39 -7.51 10.56
CA ALA A 108 4.26 -6.71 11.02
C ALA A 108 2.98 -7.55 11.25
N ARG A 109 2.89 -8.77 10.70
CA ARG A 109 1.80 -9.71 11.01
C ARG A 109 1.67 -10.02 12.51
N ALA A 110 2.78 -9.89 13.25
CA ALA A 110 2.78 -10.06 14.71
C ALA A 110 1.92 -9.04 15.47
N LEU A 111 1.45 -7.98 14.80
CA LEU A 111 0.43 -7.07 15.35
C LEU A 111 -0.94 -7.76 15.52
N GLY A 112 -1.24 -8.80 14.73
CA GLY A 112 -2.51 -9.53 14.80
C GLY A 112 -3.73 -8.78 14.26
N ARG A 113 -3.51 -7.72 13.45
CA ARG A 113 -4.56 -6.88 12.84
C ARG A 113 -4.26 -6.63 11.37
N PRO A 114 -5.28 -6.32 10.54
CA PRO A 114 -5.06 -5.84 9.19
C PRO A 114 -4.15 -4.61 9.22
N SER A 115 -3.02 -4.71 8.54
CA SER A 115 -2.03 -3.63 8.49
C SER A 115 -1.38 -3.58 7.12
N ALA A 116 -1.00 -2.39 6.72
CA ALA A 116 -0.28 -2.09 5.49
C ALA A 116 1.07 -1.47 5.85
N GLY A 117 2.11 -1.70 5.05
CA GLY A 117 3.40 -1.10 5.37
C GLY A 117 4.49 -1.42 4.36
N LYS A 118 5.60 -0.70 4.47
CA LYS A 118 6.75 -0.86 3.61
C LYS A 118 8.05 -0.78 4.40
N THR A 119 8.95 -1.72 4.12
CA THR A 119 10.33 -1.69 4.59
C THR A 119 11.18 -0.83 3.67
N GLY A 120 12.17 -0.15 4.22
CA GLY A 120 13.27 0.48 3.50
C GLY A 120 14.60 0.02 4.07
N THR A 121 15.57 -0.19 3.21
CA THR A 121 16.95 -0.51 3.59
C THR A 121 17.86 0.14 2.58
N THR A 122 18.83 0.93 3.05
CA THR A 122 19.84 1.50 2.19
C THR A 122 20.93 0.48 1.87
N ASN A 123 21.70 0.76 0.79
CA ASN A 123 22.88 -0.03 0.50
C ASN A 123 23.81 -0.05 1.72
N ASP A 124 24.56 -1.14 1.88
CA ASP A 124 25.48 -1.36 3.00
C ASP A 124 24.82 -1.36 4.40
N ASN A 125 23.49 -1.46 4.46
CA ASN A 125 22.70 -1.46 5.70
C ASN A 125 22.99 -0.25 6.60
N LEU A 126 23.06 0.94 6.02
CA LEU A 126 23.29 2.18 6.78
C LEU A 126 22.02 2.64 7.49
N ASP A 127 20.87 2.49 6.85
CA ASP A 127 19.56 2.90 7.35
C ASP A 127 18.53 1.77 7.19
N ALA A 128 17.70 1.61 8.19
CA ALA A 128 16.56 0.70 8.19
C ALA A 128 15.27 1.48 8.48
N TRP A 129 14.28 1.31 7.63
CA TRP A 129 13.00 1.99 7.69
C TRP A 129 11.86 0.99 7.76
N TYR A 130 10.86 1.32 8.52
CA TYR A 130 9.54 0.71 8.39
C TYR A 130 8.46 1.77 8.59
N ILE A 131 7.60 1.95 7.60
CA ILE A 131 6.41 2.80 7.70
C ILE A 131 5.22 1.89 7.52
N GLY A 132 4.34 1.87 8.50
CA GLY A 132 3.17 1.01 8.48
C GLY A 132 1.97 1.65 9.15
N PHE A 133 0.79 1.18 8.79
CA PHE A 133 -0.46 1.71 9.30
C PHE A 133 -1.56 0.65 9.37
N ILE A 134 -2.48 0.90 10.25
CA ILE A 134 -3.83 0.34 10.29
C ILE A 134 -4.80 1.46 9.90
N PRO A 135 -6.11 1.21 9.69
CA PRO A 135 -7.04 2.28 9.34
C PRO A 135 -7.05 3.48 10.28
N GLN A 136 -6.72 3.28 11.58
CA GLN A 136 -6.82 4.32 12.61
C GLN A 136 -5.49 5.00 12.95
N LEU A 137 -4.35 4.37 12.67
CA LEU A 137 -3.04 4.85 13.14
C LEU A 137 -1.93 4.50 12.14
N LEU A 138 -1.09 5.49 11.85
CA LEU A 138 0.12 5.34 11.05
C LEU A 138 1.34 5.68 11.91
N THR A 139 2.39 4.89 11.76
CA THR A 139 3.67 5.09 12.45
C THR A 139 4.84 4.80 11.52
N GLY A 140 5.85 5.64 11.58
CA GLY A 140 7.14 5.42 10.90
C GLY A 140 8.24 5.17 11.91
N VAL A 141 9.13 4.24 11.60
CA VAL A 141 10.34 3.92 12.37
C VAL A 141 11.55 4.04 11.47
N TYR A 142 12.54 4.75 11.94
CA TYR A 142 13.86 4.87 11.34
C TYR A 142 14.90 4.38 12.35
N VAL A 143 15.85 3.58 11.89
CA VAL A 143 17.00 3.13 12.66
C VAL A 143 18.25 3.38 11.82
N GLY A 144 19.21 4.05 12.39
CA GLY A 144 20.47 4.41 11.73
C GLY A 144 21.39 5.16 12.69
N PHE A 145 22.55 5.53 12.20
CA PHE A 145 23.53 6.32 12.95
C PHE A 145 23.59 7.75 12.41
N ASP A 146 23.80 8.75 13.27
CA ASP A 146 24.01 10.15 12.87
C ASP A 146 25.14 10.33 11.87
N GLN A 147 26.23 9.60 12.10
CA GLN A 147 27.30 9.44 11.10
C GLN A 147 27.08 8.12 10.37
N PRO A 148 26.86 8.14 9.04
CA PRO A 148 26.55 6.95 8.26
C PRO A 148 27.59 5.84 8.45
N ARG A 149 27.19 4.74 9.04
CA ARG A 149 27.97 3.51 9.16
C ARG A 149 27.05 2.31 9.15
N SER A 150 27.56 1.17 8.72
CA SER A 150 26.75 -0.06 8.69
C SER A 150 26.24 -0.45 10.07
N MET A 151 24.99 -0.83 10.14
CA MET A 151 24.37 -1.43 11.33
C MET A 151 24.76 -2.91 11.51
N GLY A 152 25.44 -3.49 10.51
CA GLY A 152 25.87 -4.87 10.49
C GLY A 152 25.31 -5.66 9.32
N LEU A 153 25.92 -6.80 9.03
CA LEU A 153 25.44 -7.74 8.01
C LEU A 153 24.06 -8.24 8.40
N HIS A 154 23.14 -8.21 7.45
CA HIS A 154 21.75 -8.66 7.61
C HIS A 154 20.80 -7.71 8.35
N GLU A 155 21.23 -6.57 8.85
CA GLU A 155 20.32 -5.57 9.40
C GLU A 155 19.56 -4.87 8.27
N SER A 156 18.23 -4.85 8.39
CA SER A 156 17.34 -4.33 7.36
C SER A 156 16.10 -3.71 7.99
N GLY A 157 15.31 -2.99 7.20
CA GLY A 157 14.02 -2.48 7.65
C GLY A 157 13.12 -3.55 8.26
N SER A 158 13.16 -4.77 7.72
CA SER A 158 12.40 -5.90 8.28
C SER A 158 12.94 -6.38 9.64
N ARG A 159 14.25 -6.32 9.86
CA ARG A 159 14.89 -6.85 11.08
C ARG A 159 15.08 -5.81 12.17
N ALA A 160 15.47 -4.59 11.81
CA ALA A 160 15.74 -3.53 12.78
C ALA A 160 14.51 -2.64 13.04
N ALA A 161 13.78 -2.20 12.02
CA ALA A 161 12.71 -1.21 12.18
C ALA A 161 11.32 -1.84 12.40
N ALA A 162 10.97 -2.91 11.68
CA ALA A 162 9.63 -3.51 11.79
C ALA A 162 9.30 -4.08 13.18
N PRO A 163 10.22 -4.73 13.95
CA PRO A 163 9.93 -5.16 15.30
C PRO A 163 9.62 -4.00 16.28
N VAL A 164 10.35 -2.88 16.16
CA VAL A 164 10.10 -1.67 16.94
C VAL A 164 8.71 -1.12 16.63
N TRP A 165 8.34 -1.08 15.36
CA TRP A 165 7.01 -0.68 14.91
C TRP A 165 5.92 -1.58 15.52
N VAL A 166 6.11 -2.90 15.49
CA VAL A 166 5.14 -3.87 16.04
C VAL A 166 4.94 -3.64 17.53
N GLU A 167 6.03 -3.48 18.29
CA GLU A 167 5.95 -3.28 19.73
C GLU A 167 5.26 -1.97 20.09
N PHE A 168 5.61 -0.89 19.41
CA PHE A 168 4.91 0.40 19.57
C PHE A 168 3.42 0.28 19.25
N MET A 169 3.09 -0.31 18.09
CA MET A 169 1.70 -0.41 17.63
C MET A 169 0.85 -1.29 18.54
N LYS A 170 1.38 -2.41 19.07
CA LYS A 170 0.65 -3.25 20.02
C LYS A 170 0.15 -2.46 21.21
N ASN A 171 1.02 -1.62 21.77
CA ASN A 171 0.67 -0.77 22.91
C ASN A 171 -0.30 0.36 22.50
N ALA A 172 0.02 1.07 21.42
CA ALA A 172 -0.75 2.23 20.97
C ALA A 172 -2.20 1.88 20.58
N VAL A 173 -2.43 0.66 20.08
CA VAL A 173 -3.76 0.25 19.59
C VAL A 173 -4.47 -0.76 20.49
N ALA A 174 -3.95 -1.02 21.69
CA ALA A 174 -4.49 -2.03 22.61
C ALA A 174 -5.99 -1.85 22.89
N ASN A 175 -6.44 -0.62 23.02
CA ASN A 175 -7.81 -0.26 23.32
C ASN A 175 -8.64 0.14 22.08
N LEU A 176 -8.07 0.04 20.87
CA LEU A 176 -8.80 0.35 19.64
C LEU A 176 -9.46 -0.92 19.07
N PRO A 177 -10.69 -0.83 18.56
CA PRO A 177 -11.32 -1.95 17.87
C PRO A 177 -10.54 -2.29 16.58
N THR A 178 -10.52 -3.58 16.24
CA THR A 178 -9.93 -4.01 14.96
C THR A 178 -10.84 -3.57 13.80
N GLN A 179 -10.28 -2.90 12.82
CA GLN A 179 -10.98 -2.44 11.62
C GLN A 179 -10.34 -3.00 10.36
N GLN A 180 -11.15 -3.22 9.33
CA GLN A 180 -10.72 -3.53 7.98
C GLN A 180 -10.46 -2.23 7.21
N PHE A 181 -9.60 -2.28 6.20
CA PHE A 181 -9.42 -1.15 5.28
C PHE A 181 -10.72 -0.93 4.50
N PRO A 182 -11.29 0.29 4.51
CA PRO A 182 -12.56 0.56 3.84
C PRO A 182 -12.39 0.52 2.33
N GLN A 183 -13.09 -0.41 1.67
CA GLN A 183 -13.13 -0.48 0.21
C GLN A 183 -14.10 0.58 -0.33
N PRO A 184 -13.63 1.53 -1.16
CA PRO A 184 -14.51 2.56 -1.72
C PRO A 184 -15.38 2.01 -2.87
N PRO A 185 -16.52 2.66 -3.15
CA PRO A 185 -17.23 2.41 -4.40
C PRO A 185 -16.30 2.57 -5.62
N GLY A 186 -16.49 1.76 -6.65
CA GLY A 186 -15.64 1.78 -7.85
C GLY A 186 -14.40 0.87 -7.76
N ILE A 187 -14.27 0.10 -6.69
CA ILE A 187 -13.33 -1.03 -6.59
C ILE A 187 -14.11 -2.34 -6.69
N VAL A 188 -13.61 -3.25 -7.52
CA VAL A 188 -14.13 -4.61 -7.68
C VAL A 188 -13.06 -5.62 -7.27
N SER A 189 -13.48 -6.68 -6.58
CA SER A 189 -12.65 -7.84 -6.26
C SER A 189 -12.79 -8.87 -7.37
N VAL A 190 -11.68 -9.38 -7.86
CA VAL A 190 -11.63 -10.35 -8.95
C VAL A 190 -10.69 -11.49 -8.59
N LYS A 191 -11.10 -12.71 -8.83
CA LYS A 191 -10.24 -13.88 -8.68
C LYS A 191 -9.25 -13.94 -9.84
N ILE A 192 -7.96 -13.94 -9.51
CA ILE A 192 -6.85 -13.95 -10.46
C ILE A 192 -6.04 -15.22 -10.25
N HIS A 193 -5.77 -15.92 -11.33
CA HIS A 193 -4.84 -17.05 -11.36
C HIS A 193 -3.39 -16.53 -11.24
N GLN A 194 -2.49 -17.32 -10.66
CA GLN A 194 -1.07 -16.96 -10.47
C GLN A 194 -0.34 -16.55 -11.78
N SER A 195 -0.86 -16.91 -12.95
CA SER A 195 -0.35 -16.44 -14.26
C SER A 195 -0.76 -14.99 -14.59
N GLY A 196 -1.55 -14.33 -13.76
CA GLY A 196 -2.05 -12.95 -13.98
C GLY A 196 -3.33 -12.84 -14.80
N ARG A 197 -3.90 -13.92 -15.29
CA ARG A 197 -5.20 -13.93 -15.97
C ARG A 197 -6.37 -13.99 -14.99
N ARG A 198 -7.56 -13.59 -15.39
CA ARG A 198 -8.77 -13.82 -14.61
C ARG A 198 -9.00 -15.32 -14.43
N ALA A 199 -9.29 -15.73 -13.21
CA ALA A 199 -9.54 -17.13 -12.90
C ALA A 199 -10.86 -17.60 -13.51
N GLY A 200 -10.84 -18.80 -14.08
CA GLY A 200 -12.01 -19.50 -14.59
C GLY A 200 -12.57 -20.52 -13.62
N PRO A 201 -13.71 -21.14 -13.93
CA PRO A 201 -14.37 -22.11 -13.04
C PRO A 201 -13.58 -23.41 -12.80
N CYS A 202 -12.64 -23.72 -13.69
CA CYS A 202 -11.85 -24.97 -13.65
C CYS A 202 -10.44 -24.78 -13.03
N ASP A 203 -10.09 -23.58 -12.59
CA ASP A 203 -8.78 -23.33 -11.98
C ASP A 203 -8.74 -23.86 -10.54
N LEU A 204 -7.59 -24.39 -10.14
CA LEU A 204 -7.38 -24.89 -8.78
C LEU A 204 -7.40 -23.72 -7.76
N GLN A 205 -8.04 -23.94 -6.62
CA GLN A 205 -8.23 -22.90 -5.61
C GLN A 205 -6.92 -22.39 -5.00
N ASP A 206 -5.90 -23.22 -4.93
CA ASP A 206 -4.55 -22.88 -4.43
C ASP A 206 -3.73 -22.02 -5.42
N GLU A 207 -4.16 -21.97 -6.69
CA GLU A 207 -3.57 -21.11 -7.73
C GLU A 207 -4.30 -19.78 -7.91
N ILE A 208 -5.38 -19.56 -7.15
CA ILE A 208 -6.23 -18.37 -7.24
C ILE A 208 -6.01 -17.47 -6.05
N GLN A 209 -5.90 -16.18 -6.32
CA GLN A 209 -5.91 -15.14 -5.30
C GLN A 209 -6.91 -14.04 -5.65
N GLU A 210 -7.45 -13.41 -4.63
CA GLU A 210 -8.34 -12.27 -4.80
C GLU A 210 -7.52 -11.00 -4.95
N GLU A 211 -7.78 -10.26 -6.02
CA GLU A 211 -7.10 -9.01 -6.34
C GLU A 211 -8.13 -7.90 -6.61
N HIS A 212 -7.75 -6.66 -6.31
CA HIS A 212 -8.63 -5.51 -6.42
C HIS A 212 -8.29 -4.66 -7.65
N TYR A 213 -9.33 -4.18 -8.34
CA TYR A 213 -9.21 -3.35 -9.54
C TYR A 213 -10.20 -2.19 -9.48
N LYS A 214 -9.88 -1.09 -10.16
CA LYS A 214 -10.91 -0.10 -10.48
C LYS A 214 -11.90 -0.72 -11.45
N THR A 215 -13.18 -0.49 -11.23
CA THR A 215 -14.25 -0.95 -12.13
C THR A 215 -13.93 -0.60 -13.57
N GLY A 216 -13.97 -1.59 -14.45
CA GLY A 216 -13.66 -1.47 -15.87
C GLY A 216 -12.16 -1.57 -16.21
N THR A 217 -11.28 -1.83 -15.25
CA THR A 217 -9.85 -2.08 -15.49
C THR A 217 -9.42 -3.51 -15.15
N GLU A 218 -10.34 -4.31 -14.61
CA GLU A 218 -10.11 -5.71 -14.29
C GLU A 218 -9.88 -6.55 -15.57
N PRO A 219 -9.04 -7.59 -15.49
CA PRO A 219 -8.85 -8.52 -16.59
C PRO A 219 -10.17 -9.15 -17.01
N GLN A 220 -10.41 -9.24 -18.32
CA GLN A 220 -11.57 -9.96 -18.86
C GLN A 220 -11.35 -11.47 -18.74
N LEU A 221 -12.45 -12.21 -18.59
CA LEU A 221 -12.39 -13.67 -18.64
C LEU A 221 -12.15 -14.10 -20.08
N ASP A 222 -11.01 -14.71 -20.35
CA ASP A 222 -10.69 -15.30 -21.64
C ASP A 222 -10.71 -16.83 -21.50
N MET A 223 -11.73 -17.44 -22.07
CA MET A 223 -11.90 -18.91 -22.04
C MET A 223 -10.78 -19.65 -22.78
N LEU A 224 -10.18 -19.03 -23.81
CA LEU A 224 -9.05 -19.62 -24.54
C LEU A 224 -7.77 -19.70 -23.70
N LEU A 225 -7.66 -18.82 -22.69
CA LEU A 225 -6.54 -18.81 -21.73
C LEU A 225 -6.82 -19.67 -20.48
N ASN A 226 -7.93 -20.41 -20.46
CA ASN A 226 -8.29 -21.33 -19.39
C ASN A 226 -8.25 -22.79 -19.89
N PRO A 227 -7.07 -23.38 -20.10
CA PRO A 227 -6.90 -24.70 -20.73
C PRO A 227 -7.60 -25.83 -19.95
N ASN A 228 -7.74 -25.67 -18.63
CA ASN A 228 -8.41 -26.65 -17.78
C ASN A 228 -9.94 -26.66 -17.94
N CYS A 229 -10.52 -25.72 -18.71
CA CYS A 229 -11.97 -25.64 -18.98
C CYS A 229 -12.36 -26.18 -20.38
N SER A 230 -11.40 -26.57 -21.21
CA SER A 230 -11.70 -27.04 -22.57
C SER A 230 -12.44 -28.37 -22.60
N ASP A 231 -12.29 -29.21 -21.57
CA ASP A 231 -12.87 -30.56 -21.57
C ASP A 231 -14.32 -30.60 -21.02
N THR A 232 -14.78 -29.54 -20.33
CA THR A 232 -16.14 -29.50 -19.77
C THR A 232 -17.21 -28.96 -20.72
N ILE A 233 -16.80 -28.31 -21.82
CA ILE A 233 -17.75 -27.73 -22.79
C ILE A 233 -18.27 -28.77 -23.78
N THR A 234 -17.55 -29.88 -23.98
CA THR A 234 -17.94 -30.94 -24.92
C THR A 234 -19.00 -31.89 -24.38
N GLU A 235 -19.19 -32.03 -23.05
CA GLU A 235 -20.19 -32.90 -22.48
C GLU A 235 -21.57 -32.31 -22.28
N SER A 236 -21.76 -30.99 -22.40
CA SER A 236 -23.08 -30.36 -22.23
C SER A 236 -23.82 -30.05 -23.52
N ALA A 237 -23.23 -30.34 -24.69
CA ALA A 237 -23.84 -30.07 -26.00
C ALA A 237 -24.57 -31.27 -26.62
N ASP A 238 -24.45 -32.48 -26.03
CA ASP A 238 -24.92 -33.74 -26.70
C ASP A 238 -26.12 -34.40 -26.02
N THR A 239 -26.90 -33.69 -25.21
CA THR A 239 -28.14 -34.29 -24.66
C THR A 239 -29.36 -33.40 -24.84
N ASN A 240 -29.80 -33.14 -26.05
CA ASN A 240 -31.19 -32.73 -26.33
C ASN A 240 -31.55 -32.84 -27.84
N GLU A 241 -31.36 -34.02 -28.41
CA GLU A 241 -32.18 -34.41 -29.59
C GLU A 241 -33.05 -35.61 -29.19
N LYS A 242 -34.25 -35.30 -28.71
CA LYS A 242 -35.36 -36.28 -28.75
C LYS A 242 -36.12 -36.04 -30.02
N GLU A 243 -36.01 -37.01 -30.94
CA GLU A 243 -36.92 -37.18 -32.08
C GLU A 243 -38.36 -37.27 -31.61
N PRO A 244 -39.33 -36.68 -32.37
CA PRO A 244 -40.73 -36.92 -32.12
C PRO A 244 -41.13 -38.26 -32.81
N GLU A 245 -41.60 -39.21 -32.04
CA GLU A 245 -42.30 -40.39 -32.57
C GLU A 245 -43.65 -39.97 -33.19
N LEU A 246 -43.92 -40.57 -34.36
CA LEU A 246 -45.16 -40.55 -35.10
C LEU A 246 -46.33 -41.24 -34.34
#